data_2ee3a824dbed65da6572d75bd44c8365
#
_entry.id   2ee3a824dbed65da6572d75bd44c8365
#
_cell.length_a   1.000
_cell.length_b   1.000
_cell.length_c   1.000
_cell.angle_alpha   90.00
_cell.angle_beta   90.00
_cell.angle_gamma   90.00
#
_symmetry.space_group_name_H-M   'P 1'
#
loop_
_entity.id
_entity.type
_entity.pdbx_description
1 polymer ?
#
loop_
_entity_poly.entity_id
_entity_poly.type
_entity_poly.pdbx_seq_one_letter_code
_entity_poly.pdbx_strand_id
1 'polypeptide(L)'
;TSPVTLDKIYVSALNTTTDNLTSTVYVDNLRVMAPTNVGSGITSGGSVKDYWNCDLDSVTGSDYEVVSAFGRSSGGNATTLSKVLTQMSNGAKAIAFAGATNVSNTTGVPAVIWKNAYATNGTSKFSFVNVATGNGSPASANPEQYKYLQDFMDNLSKKNVVVLMDRYLWGSGSYNTKERDALHDIFETAAHQYNKNVIVVSSAGESNYTEIKDGVRYINLAGIGNTSNLQYLKLKGNDKDLYYEFVNVK
;
A
#
# COMPACT_ATOMS: atom_id res chain seq x y z
N THR A 1 -5.24 26.92 -18.70
CA THR A 1 -4.42 26.59 -17.50
C THR A 1 -3.06 27.24 -17.68
N SER A 2 -2.71 28.21 -16.84
CA SER A 2 -1.38 28.79 -16.86
C SER A 2 -0.35 27.73 -16.43
N PRO A 3 0.80 27.64 -17.11
CA PRO A 3 1.85 26.73 -16.67
C PRO A 3 2.35 27.13 -15.28
N VAL A 4 2.54 26.13 -14.41
CA VAL A 4 3.20 26.33 -13.13
C VAL A 4 4.69 26.47 -13.41
N THR A 5 5.27 27.59 -13.02
CA THR A 5 6.71 27.84 -13.17
C THR A 5 7.38 27.62 -11.82
N LEU A 6 8.38 26.75 -11.78
CA LEU A 6 9.24 26.60 -10.61
C LEU A 6 10.20 27.80 -10.56
N ASP A 7 10.03 28.66 -9.57
CA ASP A 7 10.85 29.88 -9.44
C ASP A 7 12.15 29.64 -8.66
N LYS A 8 12.08 28.90 -7.54
CA LYS A 8 13.24 28.68 -6.67
C LYS A 8 13.17 27.35 -5.94
N ILE A 9 14.33 26.78 -5.71
CA ILE A 9 14.54 25.64 -4.81
C ILE A 9 15.47 26.08 -3.70
N TYR A 10 15.07 25.85 -2.46
CA TYR A 10 15.86 26.15 -1.28
C TYR A 10 16.38 24.85 -0.67
N VAL A 11 17.68 24.77 -0.46
CA VAL A 11 18.31 23.76 0.37
C VAL A 11 18.78 24.44 1.64
N SER A 12 18.21 24.08 2.78
CA SER A 12 18.58 24.65 4.07
C SER A 12 19.17 23.57 4.98
N ALA A 13 20.33 23.87 5.56
CA ALA A 13 20.89 23.10 6.67
C ALA A 13 20.56 23.84 7.97
N LEU A 14 19.80 23.20 8.87
CA LEU A 14 19.49 23.73 10.18
C LEU A 14 20.60 23.30 11.16
N ASN A 15 21.32 24.28 11.69
CA ASN A 15 22.24 24.09 12.80
C ASN A 15 21.58 24.57 14.10
N THR A 16 21.47 23.70 15.08
CA THR A 16 20.95 24.02 16.42
C THR A 16 22.04 24.43 17.40
N THR A 17 23.30 24.46 16.98
CA THR A 17 24.44 24.91 17.78
C THR A 17 24.92 26.26 17.31
N THR A 18 25.59 27.00 18.20
CA THR A 18 26.12 28.33 17.92
C THR A 18 27.42 28.31 17.11
N ASP A 19 27.93 27.15 16.73
CA ASP A 19 29.16 27.02 15.99
C ASP A 19 28.95 27.19 14.48
N ASN A 20 29.87 27.89 13.83
CA ASN A 20 29.86 28.04 12.37
C ASN A 20 30.14 26.68 11.71
N LEU A 21 29.12 26.08 11.15
CA LEU A 21 29.24 24.83 10.41
C LEU A 21 29.48 25.16 8.94
N THR A 22 30.61 24.75 8.42
CA THR A 22 30.84 24.73 6.96
C THR A 22 30.50 23.32 6.48
N SER A 23 29.46 23.21 5.67
CA SER A 23 29.03 21.92 5.13
C SER A 23 28.83 22.06 3.62
N THR A 24 29.21 21.03 2.88
CA THR A 24 28.95 20.93 1.45
C THR A 24 27.75 20.05 1.23
N VAL A 25 26.70 20.57 0.62
CA VAL A 25 25.50 19.81 0.26
C VAL A 25 25.61 19.46 -1.22
N TYR A 26 25.59 18.16 -1.50
CA TYR A 26 25.48 17.67 -2.88
C TYR A 26 24.02 17.41 -3.19
N VAL A 27 23.48 18.08 -4.21
CA VAL A 27 22.16 17.83 -4.73
C VAL A 27 22.32 17.13 -6.07
N ASP A 28 21.97 15.84 -6.12
CA ASP A 28 22.02 15.02 -7.32
C ASP A 28 20.61 14.60 -7.72
N ASN A 29 20.40 14.43 -9.01
CA ASN A 29 19.13 13.95 -9.59
C ASN A 29 17.87 14.74 -9.21
N LEU A 30 18.00 16.07 -9.01
CA LEU A 30 16.83 16.89 -8.81
C LEU A 30 15.88 16.76 -10.02
N ARG A 31 14.71 16.19 -9.81
CA ARG A 31 13.70 16.00 -10.84
C ARG A 31 12.41 16.70 -10.43
N VAL A 32 11.93 17.58 -11.27
CA VAL A 32 10.54 18.04 -11.21
C VAL A 32 9.73 17.06 -12.05
N MET A 33 9.02 16.18 -11.40
CA MET A 33 8.15 15.21 -12.07
C MET A 33 6.71 15.67 -11.98
N ALA A 34 6.03 15.68 -13.12
CA ALA A 34 4.58 15.71 -13.07
C ALA A 34 4.11 14.42 -12.40
N PRO A 35 3.21 14.48 -11.42
CA PRO A 35 2.68 13.27 -10.82
C PRO A 35 2.03 12.40 -11.90
N THR A 36 2.58 11.22 -12.14
CA THR A 36 2.17 10.33 -13.23
C THR A 36 0.78 9.72 -13.03
N ASN A 37 0.21 9.88 -11.83
CA ASN A 37 -1.11 9.37 -11.46
C ASN A 37 -2.01 10.42 -10.79
N VAL A 38 -1.69 11.69 -10.94
CA VAL A 38 -2.65 12.73 -10.58
C VAL A 38 -3.52 12.91 -11.81
N GLY A 39 -4.64 12.23 -11.83
CA GLY A 39 -5.66 12.50 -12.83
C GLY A 39 -5.92 14.01 -12.88
N SER A 40 -6.21 14.52 -14.05
CA SER A 40 -6.51 15.93 -14.33
C SER A 40 -7.68 16.43 -13.48
N GLY A 41 -7.45 16.80 -12.23
CA GLY A 41 -8.51 17.15 -11.29
C GLY A 41 -8.05 17.63 -9.93
N ILE A 42 -6.78 18.03 -9.76
CA ILE A 42 -6.42 18.79 -8.56
C ILE A 42 -7.00 20.21 -8.74
N THR A 43 -8.21 20.39 -8.27
CA THR A 43 -8.71 21.73 -7.94
C THR A 43 -8.27 22.01 -6.51
N SER A 44 -7.66 23.15 -6.26
CA SER A 44 -7.31 23.62 -4.93
C SER A 44 -8.55 23.51 -4.02
N GLY A 45 -8.47 22.60 -3.03
CA GLY A 45 -9.56 22.35 -2.07
C GLY A 45 -10.53 21.22 -2.44
N GLY A 46 -10.36 20.50 -3.55
CA GLY A 46 -11.14 19.32 -3.90
C GLY A 46 -10.47 18.01 -3.46
N SER A 47 -11.25 17.00 -3.11
CA SER A 47 -10.73 15.66 -2.89
C SER A 47 -10.10 15.11 -4.17
N VAL A 48 -8.92 14.52 -4.08
CA VAL A 48 -8.27 13.84 -5.22
C VAL A 48 -9.20 12.72 -5.68
N LYS A 49 -9.62 12.77 -6.96
CA LYS A 49 -10.47 11.73 -7.52
C LYS A 49 -9.68 10.42 -7.60
N ASP A 50 -10.23 9.37 -7.01
CA ASP A 50 -9.64 8.05 -7.03
C ASP A 50 -10.00 7.32 -8.32
N TYR A 51 -9.11 7.41 -9.32
CA TYR A 51 -9.31 6.75 -10.61
C TYR A 51 -9.10 5.24 -10.57
N TRP A 52 -8.47 4.74 -9.51
CA TRP A 52 -8.27 3.30 -9.36
C TRP A 52 -9.49 2.61 -8.77
N ASN A 53 -10.36 3.35 -8.08
CA ASN A 53 -11.60 2.83 -7.53
C ASN A 53 -12.71 2.84 -8.59
N CYS A 54 -13.08 1.67 -9.06
CA CYS A 54 -14.13 1.51 -10.06
C CYS A 54 -14.74 0.12 -9.98
N ASP A 55 -15.87 -0.06 -10.65
CA ASP A 55 -16.44 -1.38 -10.91
C ASP A 55 -15.46 -2.19 -11.79
N LEU A 56 -14.87 -3.23 -11.23
CA LEU A 56 -13.86 -4.05 -11.91
C LEU A 56 -14.42 -4.89 -13.07
N ASP A 57 -15.72 -5.12 -13.10
CA ASP A 57 -16.35 -5.80 -14.22
C ASP A 57 -16.42 -4.90 -15.47
N SER A 58 -16.38 -3.58 -15.28
CA SER A 58 -16.24 -2.61 -16.38
C SER A 58 -14.83 -2.54 -16.98
N VAL A 59 -13.81 -3.03 -16.27
CA VAL A 59 -12.42 -3.04 -16.75
C VAL A 59 -12.20 -4.24 -17.66
N THR A 60 -12.12 -3.98 -18.96
CA THR A 60 -11.96 -5.01 -19.99
C THR A 60 -10.52 -5.15 -20.47
N GLY A 61 -10.14 -6.35 -20.92
CA GLY A 61 -8.82 -6.65 -21.45
C GLY A 61 -8.34 -8.05 -21.04
N SER A 62 -7.49 -8.65 -21.82
CA SER A 62 -7.06 -10.04 -21.62
C SER A 62 -5.81 -10.18 -20.72
N ASP A 63 -5.09 -9.08 -20.44
CA ASP A 63 -3.77 -9.11 -19.79
C ASP A 63 -3.84 -8.75 -18.29
N TYR A 64 -5.04 -8.67 -17.73
CA TYR A 64 -5.21 -8.39 -16.31
C TYR A 64 -5.14 -9.65 -15.46
N GLU A 65 -4.47 -9.52 -14.31
CA GLU A 65 -4.59 -10.44 -13.20
C GLU A 65 -5.49 -9.86 -12.11
N VAL A 66 -6.21 -10.74 -11.44
CA VAL A 66 -7.01 -10.42 -10.26
C VAL A 66 -6.33 -11.00 -9.03
N VAL A 67 -6.20 -10.18 -8.00
CA VAL A 67 -5.84 -10.61 -6.65
C VAL A 67 -6.83 -10.02 -5.65
N SER A 68 -7.03 -10.72 -4.53
CA SER A 68 -7.96 -10.25 -3.50
C SER A 68 -7.26 -10.09 -2.18
N ALA A 69 -7.67 -9.11 -1.37
CA ALA A 69 -7.13 -8.89 -0.04
C ALA A 69 -8.24 -8.75 1.01
N PHE A 70 -7.98 -9.22 2.21
CA PHE A 70 -8.86 -9.11 3.36
C PHE A 70 -8.09 -8.62 4.59
N GLY A 71 -8.80 -8.06 5.52
CA GLY A 71 -8.25 -7.60 6.78
C GLY A 71 -7.94 -8.75 7.75
N ARG A 72 -7.86 -8.41 9.01
CA ARG A 72 -7.61 -9.37 10.10
C ARG A 72 -8.75 -10.39 10.21
N SER A 73 -8.43 -11.67 10.23
CA SER A 73 -9.41 -12.75 10.35
C SER A 73 -9.40 -13.44 11.72
N SER A 74 -8.52 -13.04 12.63
CA SER A 74 -8.46 -13.59 13.99
C SER A 74 -9.74 -13.27 14.76
N GLY A 75 -10.30 -14.26 15.46
CA GLY A 75 -11.54 -14.13 16.24
C GLY A 75 -12.84 -14.29 15.44
N GLY A 76 -12.74 -14.52 14.13
CA GLY A 76 -13.91 -14.73 13.28
C GLY A 76 -14.52 -16.11 13.37
N ASN A 77 -15.80 -16.18 13.03
CA ASN A 77 -16.53 -17.43 12.87
C ASN A 77 -16.02 -18.20 11.64
N ALA A 78 -15.80 -19.52 11.78
CA ALA A 78 -15.29 -20.38 10.72
C ALA A 78 -16.18 -20.37 9.45
N THR A 79 -17.49 -20.32 9.61
CA THR A 79 -18.45 -20.26 8.50
C THR A 79 -18.30 -18.94 7.71
N THR A 80 -18.19 -17.81 8.41
CA THR A 80 -17.98 -16.50 7.80
C THR A 80 -16.63 -16.46 7.07
N LEU A 81 -15.58 -16.99 7.69
CA LEU A 81 -14.27 -17.06 7.07
C LEU A 81 -14.26 -17.92 5.81
N SER A 82 -14.95 -19.07 5.82
CA SER A 82 -15.11 -19.90 4.64
C SER A 82 -15.80 -19.19 3.49
N LYS A 83 -16.85 -18.40 3.77
CA LYS A 83 -17.51 -17.55 2.75
C LYS A 83 -16.55 -16.51 2.16
N VAL A 84 -15.82 -15.82 3.02
CA VAL A 84 -14.80 -14.82 2.59
C VAL A 84 -13.78 -15.48 1.67
N LEU A 85 -13.19 -16.60 2.10
CA LEU A 85 -12.20 -17.34 1.32
C LEU A 85 -12.75 -17.77 -0.05
N THR A 86 -13.93 -18.35 -0.09
CA THR A 86 -14.57 -18.80 -1.33
C THR A 86 -14.76 -17.65 -2.31
N GLN A 87 -15.24 -16.49 -1.82
CA GLN A 87 -15.50 -15.35 -2.70
C GLN A 87 -14.20 -14.66 -3.14
N MET A 88 -13.23 -14.49 -2.23
CA MET A 88 -11.92 -13.92 -2.56
C MET A 88 -11.16 -14.74 -3.60
N SER A 89 -11.30 -16.06 -3.56
CA SER A 89 -10.59 -16.99 -4.44
C SER A 89 -11.18 -17.05 -5.84
N ASN A 90 -12.42 -16.61 -6.02
CA ASN A 90 -13.09 -16.68 -7.31
C ASN A 90 -12.42 -15.81 -8.36
N GLY A 91 -11.74 -16.45 -9.32
CA GLY A 91 -10.99 -15.81 -10.39
C GLY A 91 -9.68 -15.14 -9.94
N ALA A 92 -9.30 -15.22 -8.68
CA ALA A 92 -8.07 -14.63 -8.17
C ALA A 92 -6.83 -15.51 -8.44
N LYS A 93 -5.71 -14.89 -8.76
CA LYS A 93 -4.39 -15.54 -8.88
C LYS A 93 -3.69 -15.68 -7.52
N ALA A 94 -4.01 -14.81 -6.58
CA ALA A 94 -3.57 -14.88 -5.20
C ALA A 94 -4.60 -14.22 -4.28
N ILE A 95 -4.62 -14.64 -3.03
CA ILE A 95 -5.36 -13.99 -1.95
C ILE A 95 -4.39 -13.51 -0.88
N ALA A 96 -4.66 -12.35 -0.28
CA ALA A 96 -3.79 -11.74 0.72
C ALA A 96 -4.55 -11.41 2.00
N PHE A 97 -3.87 -11.45 3.13
CA PHE A 97 -4.41 -11.06 4.43
C PHE A 97 -3.50 -10.04 5.09
N ALA A 98 -4.04 -8.86 5.38
CA ALA A 98 -3.37 -7.85 6.18
C ALA A 98 -3.75 -8.02 7.66
N GLY A 99 -2.74 -8.10 8.52
CA GLY A 99 -2.94 -8.31 9.96
C GLY A 99 -3.06 -9.77 10.38
N ALA A 100 -3.20 -9.97 11.70
CA ALA A 100 -3.19 -11.30 12.29
C ALA A 100 -4.33 -12.18 11.75
N THR A 101 -3.96 -13.39 11.33
CA THR A 101 -4.91 -14.35 10.76
C THR A 101 -4.57 -15.78 11.15
N ASN A 102 -5.60 -16.57 11.37
CA ASN A 102 -5.53 -18.04 11.62
C ASN A 102 -6.22 -18.79 10.46
N VAL A 103 -5.98 -18.36 9.23
CA VAL A 103 -6.64 -18.93 8.06
C VAL A 103 -5.99 -20.23 7.66
N SER A 104 -6.79 -21.31 7.63
CA SER A 104 -6.45 -22.50 6.86
C SER A 104 -6.98 -22.30 5.44
N ASN A 105 -6.10 -22.04 4.50
CA ASN A 105 -6.50 -21.82 3.10
C ASN A 105 -6.77 -23.18 2.42
N THR A 106 -8.03 -23.44 2.13
CA THR A 106 -8.50 -24.68 1.47
C THR A 106 -8.89 -24.46 0.00
N THR A 107 -8.68 -23.26 -0.54
CA THR A 107 -9.20 -22.89 -1.86
C THR A 107 -8.31 -23.30 -3.04
N GLY A 108 -7.08 -23.74 -2.78
CA GLY A 108 -6.08 -24.01 -3.81
C GLY A 108 -5.44 -22.76 -4.44
N VAL A 109 -5.95 -21.56 -4.16
CA VAL A 109 -5.33 -20.28 -4.59
C VAL A 109 -4.20 -19.92 -3.63
N PRO A 110 -3.00 -19.54 -4.12
CA PRO A 110 -1.89 -19.12 -3.26
C PRO A 110 -2.30 -18.00 -2.30
N ALA A 111 -1.94 -18.15 -1.02
CA ALA A 111 -2.24 -17.16 0.01
C ALA A 111 -0.97 -16.47 0.50
N VAL A 112 -1.00 -15.14 0.48
CA VAL A 112 0.00 -14.27 1.09
C VAL A 112 -0.57 -13.80 2.43
N ILE A 113 -0.04 -14.35 3.52
CA ILE A 113 -0.54 -14.05 4.86
C ILE A 113 0.46 -13.14 5.54
N TRP A 114 -0.02 -11.98 6.02
CA TRP A 114 0.79 -11.11 6.84
C TRP A 114 1.26 -11.85 8.11
N LYS A 115 2.54 -11.71 8.38
CA LYS A 115 3.18 -12.16 9.62
C LYS A 115 4.02 -11.00 10.14
N ASN A 116 4.30 -11.00 11.44
CA ASN A 116 5.22 -10.01 12.01
C ASN A 116 6.68 -10.35 11.63
N ALA A 117 6.92 -10.49 10.34
CA ALA A 117 8.20 -10.76 9.72
C ALA A 117 8.22 -10.18 8.31
N TYR A 118 9.37 -9.63 7.90
CA TYR A 118 9.57 -9.23 6.51
C TYR A 118 9.52 -10.45 5.59
N ALA A 119 8.75 -10.37 4.52
CA ALA A 119 8.67 -11.41 3.51
C ALA A 119 8.18 -10.85 2.17
N THR A 120 8.59 -11.44 1.07
CA THR A 120 8.14 -11.08 -0.28
C THR A 120 7.49 -12.26 -0.97
N ASN A 121 6.56 -11.97 -1.89
CA ASN A 121 5.86 -12.96 -2.70
C ASN A 121 5.37 -12.27 -4.00
N GLY A 122 4.73 -13.01 -4.90
CA GLY A 122 4.16 -12.38 -6.10
C GLY A 122 3.43 -13.34 -7.03
N THR A 123 2.71 -12.74 -7.97
CA THR A 123 2.12 -13.36 -9.16
C THR A 123 2.85 -12.85 -10.41
N SER A 124 2.33 -13.05 -11.62
CA SER A 124 2.97 -12.49 -12.81
C SER A 124 2.87 -10.97 -12.89
N LYS A 125 1.79 -10.36 -12.37
CA LYS A 125 1.53 -8.91 -12.46
C LYS A 125 1.66 -8.16 -11.13
N PHE A 126 1.68 -8.86 -9.99
CA PHE A 126 1.75 -8.27 -8.67
C PHE A 126 2.97 -8.74 -7.89
N SER A 127 3.54 -7.83 -7.12
CA SER A 127 4.49 -8.14 -6.05
C SER A 127 3.85 -7.83 -4.70
N PHE A 128 4.04 -8.72 -3.75
CA PHE A 128 3.61 -8.54 -2.37
C PHE A 128 4.82 -8.42 -1.46
N VAL A 129 4.73 -7.53 -0.50
CA VAL A 129 5.72 -7.43 0.58
C VAL A 129 5.03 -7.30 1.92
N ASN A 130 5.42 -8.12 2.87
CA ASN A 130 5.03 -8.01 4.27
C ASN A 130 6.03 -7.12 5.01
N VAL A 131 5.53 -6.11 5.71
CA VAL A 131 6.32 -5.29 6.62
C VAL A 131 6.05 -5.75 8.05
N ALA A 132 7.10 -6.14 8.76
CA ALA A 132 7.02 -6.42 10.19
C ALA A 132 6.84 -5.10 10.95
N THR A 133 5.80 -5.02 11.75
CA THR A 133 5.40 -3.76 12.40
C THR A 133 5.63 -3.78 13.92
N GLY A 134 5.95 -4.94 14.48
CA GLY A 134 6.12 -5.10 15.93
C GLY A 134 4.90 -4.56 16.69
N ASN A 135 5.15 -3.75 17.69
CA ASN A 135 4.11 -3.03 18.44
C ASN A 135 3.92 -1.59 17.96
N GLY A 136 4.06 -1.34 16.65
CA GLY A 136 4.03 0.00 16.08
C GLY A 136 5.43 0.63 15.96
N SER A 137 6.46 -0.20 16.05
CA SER A 137 7.86 0.15 15.81
C SER A 137 8.51 -0.87 14.88
N PRO A 138 8.41 -0.67 13.56
CA PRO A 138 9.04 -1.55 12.58
C PRO A 138 10.54 -1.76 12.81
N ALA A 139 11.25 -0.73 13.27
CA ALA A 139 12.67 -0.83 13.61
C ALA A 139 12.94 -1.77 14.79
N SER A 140 12.04 -1.84 15.79
CA SER A 140 12.17 -2.78 16.91
C SER A 140 11.84 -4.21 16.51
N ALA A 141 10.98 -4.40 15.51
CA ALA A 141 10.69 -5.73 14.96
C ALA A 141 11.87 -6.28 14.17
N ASN A 142 12.42 -5.47 13.26
CA ASN A 142 13.62 -5.76 12.48
C ASN A 142 14.13 -4.46 11.83
N PRO A 143 15.21 -3.83 12.31
CA PRO A 143 15.70 -2.57 11.75
C PRO A 143 16.23 -2.71 10.32
N GLU A 144 16.70 -3.89 9.92
CA GLU A 144 17.23 -4.13 8.58
C GLU A 144 16.14 -4.16 7.51
N GLN A 145 14.88 -4.30 7.89
CA GLN A 145 13.79 -4.39 6.92
C GLN A 145 13.62 -3.11 6.08
N TYR A 146 14.04 -1.94 6.60
CA TYR A 146 14.02 -0.70 5.81
C TYR A 146 14.94 -0.83 4.59
N LYS A 147 16.14 -1.36 4.79
CA LYS A 147 17.06 -1.64 3.68
C LYS A 147 16.50 -2.70 2.74
N TYR A 148 15.98 -3.79 3.28
CA TYR A 148 15.38 -4.85 2.45
C TYR A 148 14.19 -4.34 1.63
N LEU A 149 13.38 -3.48 2.23
CA LEU A 149 12.24 -2.87 1.56
C LEU A 149 12.69 -1.91 0.46
N GLN A 150 13.70 -1.09 0.72
CA GLN A 150 14.31 -0.22 -0.28
C GLN A 150 14.89 -1.05 -1.43
N ASP A 151 15.75 -2.02 -1.14
CA ASP A 151 16.35 -2.91 -2.14
C ASP A 151 15.27 -3.66 -2.97
N PHE A 152 14.19 -4.05 -2.33
CA PHE A 152 13.05 -4.69 -3.02
C PHE A 152 12.38 -3.73 -4.00
N MET A 153 12.09 -2.50 -3.57
CA MET A 153 11.44 -1.49 -4.43
C MET A 153 12.34 -1.09 -5.60
N ASP A 154 13.65 -0.92 -5.36
CA ASP A 154 14.66 -0.54 -6.36
C ASP A 154 14.82 -1.59 -7.46
N ASN A 155 14.71 -2.88 -7.10
CA ASN A 155 14.92 -4.00 -8.02
C ASN A 155 13.61 -4.61 -8.57
N LEU A 156 12.48 -3.99 -8.30
CA LEU A 156 11.18 -4.54 -8.65
C LEU A 156 10.91 -4.45 -10.16
N SER A 157 10.75 -5.58 -10.83
CA SER A 157 10.40 -5.63 -12.27
C SER A 157 8.91 -5.33 -12.52
N LYS A 158 8.02 -5.74 -11.60
CA LYS A 158 6.57 -5.61 -11.76
C LYS A 158 6.08 -4.20 -11.47
N LYS A 159 4.99 -3.82 -12.12
CA LYS A 159 4.38 -2.51 -11.98
C LYS A 159 3.59 -2.37 -10.67
N ASN A 160 2.87 -3.42 -10.26
CA ASN A 160 1.94 -3.36 -9.15
C ASN A 160 2.56 -3.94 -7.87
N VAL A 161 2.54 -3.16 -6.81
CA VAL A 161 3.10 -3.50 -5.50
C VAL A 161 2.00 -3.42 -4.44
N VAL A 162 1.83 -4.49 -3.71
CA VAL A 162 0.92 -4.56 -2.56
C VAL A 162 1.75 -4.76 -1.29
N VAL A 163 1.79 -3.75 -0.46
CA VAL A 163 2.44 -3.79 0.86
C VAL A 163 1.40 -4.23 1.88
N LEU A 164 1.71 -5.24 2.67
CA LEU A 164 0.82 -5.74 3.73
C LEU A 164 1.36 -5.33 5.10
N MET A 165 0.52 -4.68 5.89
CA MET A 165 0.81 -4.21 7.23
C MET A 165 -0.35 -4.54 8.17
N ASP A 166 -0.11 -4.76 9.46
CA ASP A 166 -1.19 -5.04 10.42
C ASP A 166 -1.90 -3.79 10.94
N ARG A 167 -1.28 -2.63 10.79
CA ARG A 167 -1.79 -1.34 11.27
C ARG A 167 -1.80 -0.32 10.15
N TYR A 168 -2.77 0.57 10.23
CA TYR A 168 -2.86 1.69 9.31
C TYR A 168 -1.75 2.72 9.57
N LEU A 169 -0.98 3.04 8.55
CA LEU A 169 0.21 3.88 8.67
C LEU A 169 -0.10 5.27 9.23
N TRP A 170 -1.21 5.85 8.84
CA TRP A 170 -1.65 7.19 9.22
C TRP A 170 -2.63 7.21 10.41
N GLY A 171 -2.87 6.06 11.03
CA GLY A 171 -3.72 5.96 12.21
C GLY A 171 -3.10 6.65 13.41
N SER A 172 -3.94 7.34 14.21
CA SER A 172 -3.51 8.00 15.44
C SER A 172 -2.85 6.98 16.38
N GLY A 173 -1.62 7.26 16.82
CA GLY A 173 -0.88 6.42 17.76
C GLY A 173 -0.42 5.07 17.20
N SER A 174 -0.57 4.83 15.89
CA SER A 174 -0.20 3.54 15.28
C SER A 174 1.32 3.36 15.13
N TYR A 175 2.02 4.44 14.78
CA TYR A 175 3.46 4.41 14.53
C TYR A 175 4.17 5.62 15.14
N ASN A 176 5.46 5.45 15.46
CA ASN A 176 6.33 6.60 15.66
C ASN A 176 6.41 7.43 14.38
N THR A 177 6.32 8.74 14.49
CA THR A 177 6.28 9.65 13.34
C THR A 177 7.46 9.46 12.39
N LYS A 178 8.69 9.30 12.94
CA LYS A 178 9.89 9.12 12.10
C LYS A 178 9.89 7.80 11.34
N GLU A 179 9.41 6.73 11.96
CA GLU A 179 9.30 5.43 11.31
C GLU A 179 8.20 5.40 10.25
N ARG A 180 7.08 6.05 10.55
CA ARG A 180 5.99 6.25 9.59
C ARG A 180 6.50 6.99 8.34
N ASP A 181 7.18 8.12 8.55
CA ASP A 181 7.67 8.96 7.48
C ASP A 181 8.74 8.21 6.66
N ALA A 182 9.65 7.48 7.31
CA ALA A 182 10.65 6.67 6.61
C ALA A 182 10.05 5.55 5.75
N LEU A 183 8.98 4.89 6.22
CA LEU A 183 8.26 3.92 5.39
C LEU A 183 7.55 4.61 4.22
N HIS A 184 6.92 5.74 4.48
CA HIS A 184 6.24 6.51 3.44
C HIS A 184 7.20 6.96 2.35
N ASP A 185 8.38 7.49 2.71
CA ASP A 185 9.42 7.92 1.78
C ASP A 185 9.86 6.79 0.83
N ILE A 186 9.97 5.55 1.33
CA ILE A 186 10.29 4.38 0.51
C ILE A 186 9.15 4.09 -0.49
N PHE A 187 7.90 4.16 -0.04
CA PHE A 187 6.73 3.90 -0.90
C PHE A 187 6.53 5.01 -1.92
N GLU A 188 6.71 6.27 -1.52
CA GLU A 188 6.66 7.43 -2.38
C GLU A 188 7.75 7.37 -3.46
N THR A 189 8.99 7.03 -3.07
CA THR A 189 10.09 6.81 -4.01
C THR A 189 9.72 5.75 -5.05
N ALA A 190 9.15 4.62 -4.63
CA ALA A 190 8.71 3.59 -5.54
C ALA A 190 7.60 4.08 -6.49
N ALA A 191 6.66 4.86 -6.00
CA ALA A 191 5.59 5.42 -6.81
C ALA A 191 6.09 6.43 -7.83
N HIS A 192 6.95 7.37 -7.42
CA HIS A 192 7.37 8.49 -8.26
C HIS A 192 8.63 8.21 -9.09
N GLN A 193 9.69 7.68 -8.47
CA GLN A 193 10.95 7.49 -9.17
C GLN A 193 10.95 6.21 -10.01
N TYR A 194 10.36 5.13 -9.50
CA TYR A 194 10.31 3.84 -10.19
C TYR A 194 8.98 3.60 -10.91
N ASN A 195 8.09 4.60 -10.88
CA ASN A 195 6.80 4.56 -11.58
C ASN A 195 5.99 3.29 -11.26
N LYS A 196 5.93 2.90 -9.96
CA LYS A 196 5.15 1.76 -9.48
C LYS A 196 3.75 2.17 -9.05
N ASN A 197 2.80 1.28 -9.19
CA ASN A 197 1.49 1.40 -8.58
C ASN A 197 1.59 0.80 -7.17
N VAL A 198 1.73 1.65 -6.16
CA VAL A 198 1.92 1.21 -4.77
C VAL A 198 0.62 1.31 -4.01
N ILE A 199 0.15 0.17 -3.50
CA ILE A 199 -0.98 0.06 -2.58
C ILE A 199 -0.49 -0.50 -1.25
N VAL A 200 -0.70 0.24 -0.17
CA VAL A 200 -0.45 -0.23 1.19
C VAL A 200 -1.77 -0.68 1.80
N VAL A 201 -1.89 -1.97 2.06
CA VAL A 201 -3.08 -2.58 2.65
C VAL A 201 -2.82 -2.90 4.10
N SER A 202 -3.67 -2.39 4.96
CA SER A 202 -3.60 -2.60 6.40
C SER A 202 -4.92 -3.10 6.96
N SER A 203 -4.93 -3.53 8.23
CA SER A 203 -6.14 -3.91 8.93
C SER A 203 -6.15 -3.34 10.33
N ALA A 204 -6.79 -2.21 10.49
CA ALA A 204 -6.98 -1.53 11.77
C ALA A 204 -8.45 -1.13 11.97
N GLY A 205 -8.99 -1.44 13.13
CA GLY A 205 -10.37 -1.08 13.47
C GLY A 205 -11.42 -1.86 12.66
N GLU A 206 -12.61 -1.25 12.56
CA GLU A 206 -13.82 -1.90 12.04
C GLU A 206 -14.35 -1.29 10.74
N SER A 207 -13.61 -0.36 10.13
CA SER A 207 -14.05 0.37 8.94
C SER A 207 -13.10 0.19 7.77
N ASN A 208 -13.67 0.01 6.57
CA ASN A 208 -12.93 0.11 5.32
C ASN A 208 -12.82 1.58 4.92
N TYR A 209 -11.63 2.01 4.59
CA TYR A 209 -11.42 3.35 4.03
C TYR A 209 -10.14 3.39 3.18
N THR A 210 -10.02 4.46 2.40
CA THR A 210 -8.88 4.66 1.50
C THR A 210 -8.45 6.11 1.50
N GLU A 211 -7.16 6.31 1.32
CA GLU A 211 -6.51 7.61 1.25
C GLU A 211 -5.40 7.58 0.22
N ILE A 212 -5.15 8.70 -0.49
CA ILE A 212 -3.94 8.91 -1.30
C ILE A 212 -3.05 9.90 -0.57
N LYS A 213 -1.76 9.57 -0.46
CA LYS A 213 -0.70 10.50 -0.07
C LYS A 213 0.47 10.32 -1.02
N ASP A 214 0.90 11.41 -1.63
CA ASP A 214 2.08 11.48 -2.47
C ASP A 214 2.21 10.30 -3.47
N GLY A 215 1.10 10.03 -4.18
CA GLY A 215 1.02 8.96 -5.18
C GLY A 215 0.89 7.54 -4.65
N VAL A 216 0.93 7.35 -3.34
CA VAL A 216 0.75 6.05 -2.66
C VAL A 216 -0.70 5.91 -2.21
N ARG A 217 -1.31 4.78 -2.54
CA ARG A 217 -2.66 4.42 -2.09
C ARG A 217 -2.60 3.66 -0.78
N TYR A 218 -3.22 4.19 0.27
CA TYR A 218 -3.38 3.54 1.56
C TYR A 218 -4.81 3.03 1.69
N ILE A 219 -4.97 1.74 1.95
CA ILE A 219 -6.26 1.08 2.12
C ILE A 219 -6.28 0.39 3.48
N ASN A 220 -7.24 0.74 4.30
CA ASN A 220 -7.53 0.00 5.52
C ASN A 220 -8.71 -0.93 5.29
N LEU A 221 -8.54 -2.18 5.68
CA LEU A 221 -9.58 -3.20 5.61
C LEU A 221 -10.08 -3.54 7.02
N ALA A 222 -11.38 -3.48 7.19
CA ALA A 222 -12.02 -3.98 8.40
C ALA A 222 -11.72 -5.47 8.59
N GLY A 223 -11.56 -5.88 9.82
CA GLY A 223 -11.43 -7.30 10.15
C GLY A 223 -12.77 -8.04 10.10
N ILE A 224 -12.72 -9.35 10.24
CA ILE A 224 -13.88 -10.25 10.21
C ILE A 224 -14.88 -9.99 11.36
N GLY A 225 -14.48 -9.22 12.39
CA GLY A 225 -15.38 -8.81 13.48
C GLY A 225 -16.47 -7.83 13.03
N ASN A 226 -16.28 -7.11 11.93
CA ASN A 226 -17.31 -6.26 11.36
C ASN A 226 -18.29 -7.07 10.52
N THR A 227 -19.34 -7.59 11.18
CA THR A 227 -20.36 -8.42 10.52
C THR A 227 -21.42 -7.60 9.78
N SER A 228 -21.51 -6.30 10.04
CA SER A 228 -22.56 -5.43 9.46
C SER A 228 -22.25 -5.01 8.03
N ASN A 229 -20.98 -4.93 7.65
CA ASN A 229 -20.53 -4.50 6.34
C ASN A 229 -19.24 -5.24 5.96
N LEU A 230 -19.32 -6.55 5.88
CA LEU A 230 -18.17 -7.40 5.58
C LEU A 230 -17.81 -7.27 4.11
N GLN A 231 -16.62 -6.73 3.84
CA GLN A 231 -16.10 -6.54 2.50
C GLN A 231 -14.68 -7.08 2.39
N TYR A 232 -14.29 -7.44 1.19
CA TYR A 232 -12.90 -7.67 0.82
C TYR A 232 -12.51 -6.71 -0.31
N LEU A 233 -11.21 -6.50 -0.45
CA LEU A 233 -10.62 -5.73 -1.53
C LEU A 233 -10.34 -6.66 -2.70
N LYS A 234 -10.80 -6.29 -3.88
CA LYS A 234 -10.43 -6.93 -5.14
C LYS A 234 -9.56 -5.97 -5.93
N LEU A 235 -8.43 -6.44 -6.43
CA LEU A 235 -7.47 -5.69 -7.23
C LEU A 235 -7.39 -6.32 -8.62
N LYS A 236 -7.37 -5.49 -9.65
CA LYS A 236 -7.21 -5.91 -11.04
C LYS A 236 -6.11 -5.09 -11.69
N GLY A 237 -5.02 -5.74 -12.09
CA GLY A 237 -3.84 -5.04 -12.59
C GLY A 237 -3.14 -5.75 -13.73
N ASN A 238 -2.48 -4.96 -14.58
CA ASN A 238 -1.59 -5.41 -15.64
C ASN A 238 -0.23 -4.67 -15.55
N ASP A 239 0.58 -4.69 -16.60
CA ASP A 239 1.90 -4.04 -16.60
C ASP A 239 1.84 -2.49 -16.68
N LYS A 240 0.64 -1.90 -16.75
CA LYS A 240 0.42 -0.45 -16.84
C LYS A 240 -0.53 0.04 -15.76
N ASP A 241 -1.68 -0.57 -15.67
CA ASP A 241 -2.83 -0.08 -14.92
C ASP A 241 -3.11 -0.93 -13.69
N LEU A 242 -3.71 -0.32 -12.69
CA LEU A 242 -4.19 -0.95 -11.48
C LEU A 242 -5.53 -0.35 -11.10
N TYR A 243 -6.47 -1.21 -10.76
CA TYR A 243 -7.81 -0.83 -10.31
C TYR A 243 -8.17 -1.63 -9.07
N TYR A 244 -9.08 -1.10 -8.24
CA TYR A 244 -9.59 -1.81 -7.07
C TYR A 244 -11.07 -1.55 -6.83
N GLU A 245 -11.66 -2.45 -6.08
CA GLU A 245 -13.06 -2.39 -5.65
C GLU A 245 -13.21 -3.03 -4.27
N PHE A 246 -14.07 -2.43 -3.42
CA PHE A 246 -14.54 -3.08 -2.20
C PHE A 246 -15.76 -3.94 -2.52
N VAL A 247 -15.64 -5.24 -2.36
CA VAL A 247 -16.70 -6.21 -2.69
C VAL A 247 -17.36 -6.72 -1.42
N ASN A 248 -18.70 -6.62 -1.36
CA ASN A 248 -19.47 -7.15 -0.23
C ASN A 248 -19.41 -8.69 -0.21
N VAL A 249 -19.18 -9.25 0.96
CA VAL A 249 -19.30 -10.70 1.19
C VAL A 249 -20.79 -11.05 1.30
N LYS A 250 -21.27 -11.94 0.42
CA LYS A 250 -22.67 -12.38 0.33
C LYS A 250 -22.96 -13.62 1.16
#